data_03ef14e69445bb2aaad5978ed272b024
#
_entry.id   03ef14e69445bb2aaad5978ed272b024
#
_cell.length_a   1.000
_cell.length_b   1.000
_cell.length_c   1.000
_cell.angle_alpha   90.00
_cell.angle_beta   90.00
_cell.angle_gamma   90.00
#
_symmetry.space_group_name_H-M   'P 1'
#
loop_
_entity.id
_entity.type
_entity.pdbx_description
1 polymer ?
#
loop_
_entity_poly.entity_id
_entity_poly.type
_entity_poly.pdbx_seq_one_letter_code
_entity_poly.pdbx_strand_id
1 'polypeptide(L)'
;PAVLDSLAGMAIEIMRRNPKVADARNEWGNMTPIIRPVYDPVKAGALGITKSAMMESVKSINDGLTVGVYRDNEKKVPVQLKSAGTDITDAQGLGDFSVWNGQNSAPLSQVTEDIEVSWEWPQMRTYNRQLSMAAMCGVKAGHTMAEVHGEIRQEIESIQLPEGYTFFWDAQYKDQREAMPKFFPLAFLALIVILVALFGNFRDPLIILCVLPLSLIGVAVGMLMTGFEFGFFPIAGWLGLLGMIIKNVIVLL
;
A
#
# COMPACT_ATOMS: atom_id res chain seq x y z
N PRO A 1 17.83 -6.91 0.42
CA PRO A 1 16.48 -7.43 0.19
C PRO A 1 16.24 -8.78 0.86
N ALA A 2 17.14 -9.77 0.68
CA ALA A 2 16.96 -11.12 1.19
C ALA A 2 16.76 -11.20 2.71
N VAL A 3 17.50 -10.41 3.50
CA VAL A 3 17.33 -10.37 4.96
C VAL A 3 15.96 -9.81 5.36
N LEU A 4 15.50 -8.75 4.66
CA LEU A 4 14.18 -8.19 4.92
C LEU A 4 13.06 -9.19 4.61
N ASP A 5 13.20 -9.94 3.52
CA ASP A 5 12.25 -11.00 3.15
C ASP A 5 12.22 -12.12 4.19
N SER A 6 13.38 -12.56 4.68
CA SER A 6 13.46 -13.56 5.75
C SER A 6 12.79 -13.09 7.04
N LEU A 7 13.03 -11.83 7.45
CA LEU A 7 12.43 -11.24 8.65
C LEU A 7 10.92 -11.07 8.49
N ALA A 8 10.48 -10.58 7.33
CA ALA A 8 9.06 -10.48 7.01
C ALA A 8 8.38 -11.85 6.95
N GLY A 9 9.08 -12.86 6.43
CA GLY A 9 8.62 -14.25 6.40
C GLY A 9 8.35 -14.81 7.79
N MET A 10 9.27 -14.58 8.75
CA MET A 10 9.04 -14.97 10.16
C MET A 10 7.81 -14.29 10.76
N ALA A 11 7.66 -12.99 10.54
CA ALA A 11 6.47 -12.26 11.02
C ALA A 11 5.17 -12.78 10.37
N ILE A 12 5.19 -13.06 9.07
CA ILE A 12 4.05 -13.61 8.33
C ILE A 12 3.69 -15.01 8.85
N GLU A 13 4.66 -15.81 9.19
CA GLU A 13 4.41 -17.15 9.74
C GLU A 13 3.73 -17.08 11.11
N ILE A 14 4.15 -16.15 11.97
CA ILE A 14 3.48 -15.87 13.25
C ILE A 14 2.02 -15.45 12.99
N MET A 15 1.81 -14.52 12.07
CA MET A 15 0.48 -14.06 11.71
C MET A 15 -0.42 -15.21 11.20
N ARG A 16 0.11 -16.09 10.35
CA ARG A 16 -0.63 -17.24 9.78
C ARG A 16 -1.03 -18.29 10.81
N ARG A 17 -0.27 -18.44 11.89
CA ARG A 17 -0.61 -19.35 12.99
C ARG A 17 -1.86 -18.90 13.75
N ASN A 18 -2.19 -17.61 13.72
CA ASN A 18 -3.37 -17.09 14.38
C ASN A 18 -4.63 -17.39 13.54
N PRO A 19 -5.62 -18.15 14.08
CA PRO A 19 -6.82 -18.55 13.34
C PRO A 19 -7.73 -17.38 12.94
N LYS A 20 -7.57 -16.21 13.58
CA LYS A 20 -8.34 -15.00 13.33
C LYS A 20 -7.80 -14.19 12.15
N VAL A 21 -6.60 -14.50 11.68
CA VAL A 21 -5.99 -13.87 10.50
C VAL A 21 -6.58 -14.48 9.22
N ALA A 22 -6.99 -13.62 8.31
CA ALA A 22 -7.56 -14.03 7.02
C ALA A 22 -6.50 -14.18 5.93
N ASP A 23 -5.58 -13.22 5.85
CA ASP A 23 -4.55 -13.14 4.83
C ASP A 23 -3.29 -12.54 5.44
N ALA A 24 -2.16 -13.20 5.28
CA ALA A 24 -0.87 -12.69 5.72
C ALA A 24 0.11 -12.75 4.55
N ARG A 25 0.65 -11.59 4.18
CA ARG A 25 1.51 -11.40 3.02
C ARG A 25 2.55 -10.31 3.24
N ASN A 26 3.61 -10.33 2.44
CA ASN A 26 4.52 -9.20 2.38
C ASN A 26 4.02 -8.12 1.41
N GLU A 27 4.46 -6.90 1.61
CA GLU A 27 4.09 -5.74 0.78
C GLU A 27 4.70 -5.82 -0.63
N TRP A 28 5.87 -6.44 -0.78
CA TRP A 28 6.55 -6.55 -2.07
C TRP A 28 5.91 -7.59 -3.00
N GLY A 29 5.03 -8.45 -2.47
CA GLY A 29 4.41 -9.54 -3.21
C GLY A 29 5.35 -10.73 -3.41
N ASN A 30 5.06 -11.56 -4.40
CA ASN A 30 5.93 -12.68 -4.76
C ASN A 30 6.97 -12.24 -5.79
N MET A 31 8.16 -12.82 -5.73
CA MET A 31 9.13 -12.66 -6.80
C MET A 31 8.54 -13.15 -8.13
N THR A 32 8.79 -12.40 -9.18
CA THR A 32 8.39 -12.75 -10.54
C THR A 32 9.63 -13.07 -11.38
N PRO A 33 9.54 -14.07 -12.27
CA PRO A 33 10.64 -14.35 -13.19
C PRO A 33 10.73 -13.20 -14.21
N ILE A 34 11.94 -12.71 -14.41
CA ILE A 34 12.26 -11.67 -15.39
C ILE A 34 13.26 -12.26 -16.38
N ILE A 35 12.98 -12.12 -17.65
CA ILE A 35 13.87 -12.51 -18.73
C ILE A 35 14.62 -11.25 -19.15
N ARG A 36 15.95 -11.25 -18.97
CA ARG A 36 16.83 -10.12 -19.25
C ARG A 36 17.81 -10.44 -20.35
N PRO A 37 17.64 -9.89 -21.57
CA PRO A 37 18.65 -10.03 -22.61
C PRO A 37 19.87 -9.16 -22.29
N VAL A 38 21.06 -9.75 -22.27
CA VAL A 38 22.34 -9.07 -22.09
C VAL A 38 22.88 -8.61 -23.43
N TYR A 39 22.85 -7.30 -23.69
CA TYR A 39 23.26 -6.72 -24.96
C TYR A 39 24.78 -6.89 -25.20
N ASP A 40 25.15 -7.46 -26.37
CA ASP A 40 26.55 -7.56 -26.83
C ASP A 40 26.83 -6.45 -27.85
N PRO A 41 27.65 -5.43 -27.50
CA PRO A 41 27.92 -4.32 -28.42
C PRO A 41 28.71 -4.73 -29.67
N VAL A 42 29.51 -5.81 -29.59
CA VAL A 42 30.32 -6.28 -30.74
C VAL A 42 29.43 -6.98 -31.77
N LYS A 43 28.66 -7.96 -31.33
CA LYS A 43 27.71 -8.69 -32.17
C LYS A 43 26.67 -7.76 -32.77
N ALA A 44 26.04 -6.94 -31.95
CA ALA A 44 25.01 -6.02 -32.36
C ALA A 44 25.55 -4.93 -33.30
N GLY A 45 26.77 -4.41 -33.04
CA GLY A 45 27.43 -3.43 -33.90
C GLY A 45 27.71 -3.94 -35.30
N ALA A 46 28.10 -5.22 -35.43
CA ALA A 46 28.29 -5.86 -36.74
C ALA A 46 27.00 -5.93 -37.59
N LEU A 47 25.84 -5.99 -36.90
CA LEU A 47 24.50 -6.01 -37.52
C LEU A 47 23.87 -4.62 -37.62
N GLY A 48 24.55 -3.59 -37.13
CA GLY A 48 24.05 -2.21 -37.09
C GLY A 48 22.89 -1.99 -36.11
N ILE A 49 22.68 -2.89 -35.13
CA ILE A 49 21.59 -2.83 -34.18
C ILE A 49 22.06 -2.15 -32.89
N THR A 50 21.46 -1.04 -32.51
CA THR A 50 21.76 -0.31 -31.30
C THR A 50 21.03 -0.91 -30.10
N LYS A 51 21.54 -0.63 -28.87
CA LYS A 51 20.89 -1.05 -27.62
C LYS A 51 19.45 -0.49 -27.52
N SER A 52 19.22 0.75 -27.97
CA SER A 52 17.88 1.35 -27.97
C SER A 52 16.93 0.63 -28.90
N ALA A 53 17.37 0.28 -30.11
CA ALA A 53 16.56 -0.48 -31.06
C ALA A 53 16.19 -1.87 -30.53
N MET A 54 17.14 -2.55 -29.84
CA MET A 54 16.87 -3.79 -29.17
C MET A 54 15.81 -3.62 -28.06
N MET A 55 15.97 -2.60 -27.20
CA MET A 55 15.03 -2.36 -26.11
C MET A 55 13.62 -2.00 -26.60
N GLU A 56 13.51 -1.19 -27.67
CA GLU A 56 12.23 -0.85 -28.29
C GLU A 56 11.55 -2.08 -28.89
N SER A 57 12.33 -2.94 -29.55
CA SER A 57 11.81 -4.18 -30.13
C SER A 57 11.29 -5.12 -29.06
N VAL A 58 12.05 -5.33 -27.97
CA VAL A 58 11.60 -6.15 -26.83
C VAL A 58 10.39 -5.55 -26.13
N LYS A 59 10.35 -4.21 -25.97
CA LYS A 59 9.20 -3.52 -25.39
C LYS A 59 7.93 -3.71 -26.23
N SER A 60 8.06 -3.80 -27.55
CA SER A 60 6.90 -4.00 -28.44
C SER A 60 6.15 -5.30 -28.21
N ILE A 61 6.80 -6.30 -27.59
CA ILE A 61 6.20 -7.61 -27.28
C ILE A 61 5.17 -7.45 -26.16
N ASN A 62 5.57 -6.85 -25.04
CA ASN A 62 4.74 -6.78 -23.84
C ASN A 62 3.88 -5.51 -23.78
N ASP A 63 4.52 -4.37 -23.78
CA ASP A 63 3.86 -3.07 -23.54
C ASP A 63 3.30 -2.47 -24.84
N GLY A 64 3.84 -2.87 -25.98
CA GLY A 64 3.60 -2.21 -27.25
C GLY A 64 4.39 -0.92 -27.41
N LEU A 65 4.48 -0.44 -28.65
CA LEU A 65 5.07 0.84 -29.01
C LEU A 65 3.95 1.87 -29.22
N THR A 66 4.02 3.00 -28.55
CA THR A 66 3.09 4.10 -28.81
C THR A 66 3.50 4.79 -30.12
N VAL A 67 2.76 4.51 -31.19
CA VAL A 67 3.02 5.05 -32.54
C VAL A 67 2.27 6.33 -32.84
N GLY A 68 1.30 6.70 -31.99
CA GLY A 68 0.54 7.92 -32.18
C GLY A 68 -0.41 8.17 -31.00
N VAL A 69 -1.06 9.33 -31.03
CA VAL A 69 -2.10 9.69 -30.03
C VAL A 69 -3.33 10.14 -30.80
N TYR A 70 -4.41 9.41 -30.62
CA TYR A 70 -5.72 9.83 -31.12
C TYR A 70 -6.35 10.77 -30.08
N ARG A 71 -6.85 11.90 -30.53
CA ARG A 71 -7.54 12.87 -29.67
C ARG A 71 -9.04 12.77 -29.90
N ASP A 72 -9.74 12.42 -28.87
CA ASP A 72 -11.18 12.39 -28.82
C ASP A 72 -11.65 13.46 -27.81
N ASN A 73 -11.97 14.64 -28.34
CA ASN A 73 -12.28 15.84 -27.56
C ASN A 73 -11.15 16.17 -26.53
N GLU A 74 -11.42 16.03 -25.24
CA GLU A 74 -10.44 16.27 -24.16
C GLU A 74 -9.57 15.05 -23.85
N LYS A 75 -9.93 13.88 -24.36
CA LYS A 75 -9.20 12.62 -24.07
C LYS A 75 -8.10 12.40 -25.07
N LYS A 76 -6.92 12.03 -24.57
CA LYS A 76 -5.79 11.56 -25.35
C LYS A 76 -5.72 10.03 -25.25
N VAL A 77 -6.00 9.36 -26.36
CA VAL A 77 -5.95 7.89 -26.43
C VAL A 77 -4.67 7.49 -27.17
N PRO A 78 -3.71 6.82 -26.50
CA PRO A 78 -2.50 6.37 -27.16
C PRO A 78 -2.82 5.21 -28.13
N VAL A 79 -2.29 5.31 -29.34
CA VAL A 79 -2.34 4.22 -30.34
C VAL A 79 -1.11 3.36 -30.10
N GLN A 80 -1.31 2.12 -29.69
CA GLN A 80 -0.23 1.16 -29.41
C GLN A 80 -0.11 0.12 -30.52
N LEU A 81 1.11 -0.08 -31.01
CA LEU A 81 1.47 -1.17 -31.89
C LEU A 81 2.04 -2.32 -31.03
N LYS A 82 1.41 -3.47 -31.10
CA LYS A 82 1.87 -4.72 -30.46
C LYS A 82 2.14 -5.78 -31.49
N SER A 83 3.15 -6.62 -31.26
CA SER A 83 3.36 -7.82 -32.08
C SER A 83 2.19 -8.79 -31.86
N ALA A 84 1.59 -9.26 -32.97
CA ALA A 84 0.45 -10.18 -32.90
C ALA A 84 0.93 -11.63 -32.68
N GLY A 85 0.33 -12.31 -31.71
CA GLY A 85 0.49 -13.76 -31.55
C GLY A 85 1.79 -14.23 -30.86
N THR A 86 2.50 -13.33 -30.19
CA THR A 86 3.75 -13.67 -29.50
C THR A 86 3.55 -13.58 -27.99
N ASP A 87 2.92 -14.61 -27.40
CA ASP A 87 3.04 -14.83 -25.96
C ASP A 87 4.40 -15.50 -25.71
N ILE A 88 5.44 -14.68 -25.61
CA ILE A 88 6.78 -15.16 -25.27
C ILE A 88 6.84 -15.40 -23.77
N THR A 89 6.79 -16.66 -23.40
CA THR A 89 6.79 -17.09 -21.98
C THR A 89 8.12 -17.67 -21.54
N ASP A 90 9.05 -17.89 -22.49
CA ASP A 90 10.34 -18.49 -22.24
C ASP A 90 11.51 -17.72 -22.88
N ALA A 91 12.71 -17.99 -22.41
CA ALA A 91 13.94 -17.35 -22.90
C ALA A 91 14.24 -17.72 -24.36
N GLN A 92 13.86 -18.93 -24.81
CA GLN A 92 14.11 -19.40 -26.14
C GLN A 92 13.24 -18.67 -27.17
N GLY A 93 11.94 -18.55 -26.89
CA GLY A 93 11.01 -17.77 -27.74
C GLY A 93 11.42 -16.31 -27.83
N LEU A 94 11.99 -15.73 -26.73
CA LEU A 94 12.54 -14.39 -26.78
C LEU A 94 13.79 -14.30 -27.63
N GLY A 95 14.66 -15.30 -27.61
CA GLY A 95 15.88 -15.37 -28.42
C GLY A 95 15.62 -15.38 -29.91
N ASP A 96 14.56 -16.03 -30.35
CA ASP A 96 14.14 -16.14 -31.73
C ASP A 96 13.40 -14.87 -32.25
N PHE A 97 13.01 -13.98 -31.34
CA PHE A 97 12.32 -12.76 -31.67
C PHE A 97 13.22 -11.81 -32.48
N SER A 98 12.70 -11.28 -33.59
CA SER A 98 13.44 -10.38 -34.47
C SER A 98 13.50 -8.96 -33.92
N VAL A 99 14.70 -8.49 -33.67
CA VAL A 99 15.02 -7.10 -33.30
C VAL A 99 15.25 -6.30 -34.60
N TRP A 100 14.76 -5.09 -34.61
CA TRP A 100 14.74 -4.28 -35.86
C TRP A 100 15.18 -2.83 -35.57
N ASN A 101 15.99 -2.23 -36.48
CA ASN A 101 16.46 -0.85 -36.38
C ASN A 101 15.91 0.08 -37.47
N GLY A 102 14.96 -0.39 -38.26
CA GLY A 102 14.41 0.34 -39.43
C GLY A 102 15.00 -0.08 -40.75
N GLN A 103 16.21 -0.62 -40.80
CA GLN A 103 16.90 -1.09 -42.03
C GLN A 103 17.26 -2.57 -41.94
N ASN A 104 17.82 -2.99 -40.81
CA ASN A 104 18.27 -4.35 -40.57
C ASN A 104 17.41 -5.04 -39.49
N SER A 105 17.26 -6.34 -39.63
CA SER A 105 16.64 -7.17 -38.60
C SER A 105 17.50 -8.39 -38.32
N ALA A 106 17.54 -8.82 -37.04
CA ALA A 106 18.24 -10.03 -36.64
C ALA A 106 17.54 -10.64 -35.44
N PRO A 107 17.63 -11.96 -35.20
CA PRO A 107 17.16 -12.57 -33.97
C PRO A 107 17.85 -11.96 -32.74
N LEU A 108 17.12 -11.83 -31.64
CA LEU A 108 17.65 -11.27 -30.41
C LEU A 108 18.89 -12.03 -29.91
N SER A 109 18.92 -13.34 -30.10
CA SER A 109 20.07 -14.21 -29.77
C SER A 109 21.37 -13.83 -30.49
N GLN A 110 21.30 -13.17 -31.65
CA GLN A 110 22.48 -12.72 -32.38
C GLN A 110 23.00 -11.33 -31.96
N VAL A 111 22.22 -10.59 -31.15
CA VAL A 111 22.61 -9.26 -30.64
C VAL A 111 22.84 -9.26 -29.13
N THR A 112 22.67 -10.40 -28.49
CA THR A 112 22.88 -10.60 -27.05
C THR A 112 24.03 -11.55 -26.79
N GLU A 113 24.66 -11.41 -25.61
CA GLU A 113 25.64 -12.35 -25.10
C GLU A 113 24.92 -13.55 -24.51
N ASP A 114 23.89 -13.29 -23.70
CA ASP A 114 23.08 -14.29 -23.02
C ASP A 114 21.66 -13.76 -22.79
N ILE A 115 20.74 -14.65 -22.45
CA ILE A 115 19.38 -14.32 -22.02
C ILE A 115 19.20 -14.90 -20.61
N GLU A 116 19.44 -14.06 -19.62
CA GLU A 116 19.38 -14.42 -18.23
C GLU A 116 17.91 -14.49 -17.75
N VAL A 117 17.58 -15.53 -17.00
CA VAL A 117 16.32 -15.61 -16.23
C VAL A 117 16.63 -15.38 -14.76
N SER A 118 16.15 -14.29 -14.22
CA SER A 118 16.31 -13.92 -12.82
C SER A 118 14.95 -13.75 -12.13
N TRP A 119 14.96 -13.85 -10.80
CA TRP A 119 13.77 -13.60 -10.00
C TRP A 119 13.94 -12.25 -9.33
N GLU A 120 13.00 -11.36 -9.57
CA GLU A 120 13.04 -10.00 -9.00
C GLU A 120 11.71 -9.66 -8.32
N TRP A 121 11.81 -8.78 -7.35
CA TRP A 121 10.64 -8.23 -6.70
C TRP A 121 9.93 -7.24 -7.65
N PRO A 122 8.60 -7.37 -7.88
CA PRO A 122 7.87 -6.48 -8.79
C PRO A 122 7.86 -5.03 -8.30
N GLN A 123 7.92 -4.87 -6.98
CA GLN A 123 8.06 -3.57 -6.34
C GLN A 123 8.90 -3.67 -5.08
N MET A 124 9.71 -2.66 -4.83
CA MET A 124 10.45 -2.49 -3.59
C MET A 124 10.11 -1.12 -3.00
N ARG A 125 9.82 -1.10 -1.71
CA ARG A 125 9.46 0.14 -1.02
C ARG A 125 10.61 0.67 -0.20
N THR A 126 10.71 1.98 -0.12
CA THR A 126 11.64 2.68 0.76
C THR A 126 10.88 3.58 1.74
N TYR A 127 11.31 3.58 2.99
CA TYR A 127 10.82 4.47 4.02
C TYR A 127 12.01 5.29 4.54
N ASN A 128 11.88 6.62 4.58
CA ASN A 128 12.97 7.52 4.96
C ASN A 128 14.30 7.23 4.23
N ARG A 129 14.25 6.95 2.92
CA ARG A 129 15.39 6.59 2.05
C ARG A 129 16.08 5.27 2.39
N GLN A 130 15.52 4.48 3.28
CA GLN A 130 15.98 3.12 3.60
C GLN A 130 15.02 2.10 3.02
N LEU A 131 15.56 0.97 2.58
CA LEU A 131 14.74 -0.11 2.05
C LEU A 131 13.87 -0.67 3.19
N SER A 132 12.58 -0.80 2.96
CA SER A 132 11.62 -1.28 3.94
C SER A 132 10.70 -2.35 3.35
N MET A 133 10.32 -3.33 4.16
CA MET A 133 9.34 -4.34 3.80
C MET A 133 8.31 -4.46 4.93
N ALA A 134 7.03 -4.40 4.60
CA ALA A 134 5.97 -4.58 5.57
C ALA A 134 5.37 -6.00 5.46
N ALA A 135 5.25 -6.66 6.61
CA ALA A 135 4.40 -7.82 6.77
C ALA A 135 2.98 -7.33 7.11
N MET A 136 2.02 -7.69 6.31
CA MET A 136 0.62 -7.24 6.41
C MET A 136 -0.29 -8.43 6.64
N CYS A 137 -1.35 -8.23 7.43
CA CYS A 137 -2.40 -9.23 7.55
C CYS A 137 -3.80 -8.57 7.51
N GLY A 138 -4.76 -9.33 7.00
CA GLY A 138 -6.17 -9.06 7.15
C GLY A 138 -6.76 -9.82 8.33
N VAL A 139 -7.90 -9.39 8.84
CA VAL A 139 -8.62 -10.04 9.93
C VAL A 139 -9.90 -10.66 9.39
N LYS A 140 -10.25 -11.85 9.88
CA LYS A 140 -11.51 -12.51 9.53
C LYS A 140 -12.71 -11.76 10.11
N ALA A 141 -13.85 -11.84 9.45
CA ALA A 141 -15.10 -11.27 9.92
C ALA A 141 -15.44 -11.75 11.35
N GLY A 142 -15.86 -10.81 12.20
CA GLY A 142 -16.18 -11.07 13.60
C GLY A 142 -15.02 -10.90 14.59
N HIS A 143 -13.84 -10.49 14.12
CA HIS A 143 -12.68 -10.22 14.97
C HIS A 143 -12.12 -8.83 14.70
N THR A 144 -11.55 -8.19 15.74
CA THR A 144 -10.97 -6.85 15.62
C THR A 144 -9.49 -6.89 15.29
N MET A 145 -9.02 -5.88 14.56
CA MET A 145 -7.58 -5.71 14.34
C MET A 145 -6.82 -5.51 15.65
N ALA A 146 -7.44 -4.83 16.64
CA ALA A 146 -6.84 -4.60 17.96
C ALA A 146 -6.67 -5.91 18.75
N GLU A 147 -7.64 -6.83 18.66
CA GLU A 147 -7.58 -8.16 19.26
C GLU A 147 -6.44 -8.98 18.66
N VAL A 148 -6.41 -9.12 17.34
CA VAL A 148 -5.37 -9.86 16.64
C VAL A 148 -3.99 -9.26 16.90
N HIS A 149 -3.87 -7.93 16.83
CA HIS A 149 -2.61 -7.24 17.14
C HIS A 149 -2.15 -7.53 18.57
N GLY A 150 -3.08 -7.51 19.57
CA GLY A 150 -2.75 -7.83 20.96
C GLY A 150 -2.18 -9.24 21.15
N GLU A 151 -2.68 -10.21 20.36
CA GLU A 151 -2.24 -11.61 20.43
C GLU A 151 -0.88 -11.85 19.75
N ILE A 152 -0.65 -11.26 18.55
CA ILE A 152 0.57 -11.50 17.79
C ILE A 152 1.73 -10.58 18.15
N ARG A 153 1.43 -9.46 18.81
CA ARG A 153 2.40 -8.38 19.07
C ARG A 153 3.64 -8.87 19.81
N GLN A 154 3.45 -9.57 20.91
CA GLN A 154 4.55 -9.99 21.78
C GLN A 154 5.49 -10.97 21.05
N GLU A 155 4.95 -11.88 20.25
CA GLU A 155 5.71 -12.85 19.50
C GLU A 155 6.49 -12.17 18.36
N ILE A 156 5.89 -11.23 17.63
CA ILE A 156 6.57 -10.46 16.58
C ILE A 156 7.67 -9.56 17.17
N GLU A 157 7.41 -8.88 18.29
CA GLU A 157 8.41 -8.02 18.96
C GLU A 157 9.58 -8.84 19.55
N SER A 158 9.42 -10.16 19.74
CA SER A 158 10.48 -11.05 20.19
C SER A 158 11.44 -11.50 19.10
N ILE A 159 11.15 -11.22 17.83
CA ILE A 159 12.05 -11.56 16.70
C ILE A 159 13.36 -10.80 16.86
N GLN A 160 14.47 -11.55 16.91
CA GLN A 160 15.79 -10.92 16.98
C GLN A 160 16.15 -10.30 15.64
N LEU A 161 16.38 -9.00 15.66
CA LEU A 161 16.79 -8.25 14.48
C LEU A 161 18.32 -8.19 14.39
N PRO A 162 18.92 -8.41 13.21
CA PRO A 162 20.34 -8.18 12.98
C PRO A 162 20.71 -6.70 13.15
N GLU A 163 21.99 -6.41 13.37
CA GLU A 163 22.48 -5.02 13.43
C GLU A 163 22.12 -4.22 12.17
N GLY A 164 21.65 -3.01 12.36
CA GLY A 164 21.24 -2.10 11.28
C GLY A 164 19.80 -2.28 10.79
N TYR A 165 19.02 -3.23 11.36
CA TYR A 165 17.60 -3.38 11.07
C TYR A 165 16.75 -2.84 12.22
N THR A 166 15.67 -2.17 11.88
CA THR A 166 14.71 -1.62 12.83
C THR A 166 13.31 -2.08 12.49
N PHE A 167 12.49 -2.28 13.49
CA PHE A 167 11.09 -2.65 13.35
C PHE A 167 10.20 -1.58 13.96
N PHE A 168 9.08 -1.32 13.34
CA PHE A 168 8.03 -0.46 13.87
C PHE A 168 6.65 -0.91 13.38
N TRP A 169 5.66 -0.69 14.21
CA TRP A 169 4.27 -0.84 13.81
C TRP A 169 3.83 0.39 13.03
N ASP A 170 3.17 0.17 11.88
CA ASP A 170 2.71 1.24 10.99
C ASP A 170 1.19 1.21 10.82
N ALA A 171 0.69 1.99 9.88
CA ALA A 171 -0.71 2.12 9.52
C ALA A 171 -1.59 2.59 10.71
N GLN A 172 -2.80 2.05 10.80
CA GLN A 172 -3.82 2.49 11.74
C GLN A 172 -3.36 2.47 13.21
N TYR A 173 -2.51 1.51 13.59
CA TYR A 173 -2.00 1.42 14.96
C TYR A 173 -1.11 2.60 15.35
N LYS A 174 -0.21 3.00 14.45
CA LYS A 174 0.66 4.15 14.64
C LYS A 174 -0.16 5.43 14.74
N ASP A 175 -1.08 5.62 13.81
CA ASP A 175 -1.91 6.82 13.76
C ASP A 175 -2.78 6.95 15.03
N GLN A 176 -3.38 5.86 15.50
CA GLN A 176 -4.14 5.86 16.76
C GLN A 176 -3.26 6.16 17.97
N ARG A 177 -2.08 5.55 18.05
CA ARG A 177 -1.18 5.72 19.20
C ARG A 177 -0.53 7.10 19.25
N GLU A 178 -0.21 7.69 18.11
CA GLU A 178 0.45 8.99 18.03
C GLU A 178 -0.54 10.16 18.02
N ALA A 179 -1.62 10.04 17.29
CA ALA A 179 -2.60 11.12 17.10
C ALA A 179 -3.57 11.25 18.28
N MET A 180 -4.13 10.13 18.77
CA MET A 180 -5.14 10.16 19.83
C MET A 180 -4.70 10.89 21.10
N PRO A 181 -3.55 10.59 21.73
CA PRO A 181 -3.16 11.24 22.98
C PRO A 181 -2.78 12.70 22.81
N LYS A 182 -2.41 13.14 21.61
CA LYS A 182 -1.99 14.52 21.35
C LYS A 182 -3.17 15.40 20.93
N PHE A 183 -3.94 14.94 19.95
CA PHE A 183 -4.99 15.76 19.34
C PHE A 183 -6.30 15.74 20.12
N PHE A 184 -6.66 14.62 20.74
CA PHE A 184 -7.94 14.49 21.44
C PHE A 184 -8.06 15.44 22.64
N PRO A 185 -7.11 15.53 23.59
CA PRO A 185 -7.20 16.46 24.69
C PRO A 185 -7.12 17.93 24.23
N LEU A 186 -6.34 18.23 23.19
CA LEU A 186 -6.26 19.56 22.62
C LEU A 186 -7.59 20.00 21.98
N ALA A 187 -8.21 19.11 21.20
CA ALA A 187 -9.52 19.37 20.59
C ALA A 187 -10.62 19.55 21.65
N PHE A 188 -10.58 18.72 22.70
CA PHE A 188 -11.54 18.81 23.81
C PHE A 188 -11.37 20.11 24.61
N LEU A 189 -10.13 20.54 24.86
CA LEU A 189 -9.84 21.82 25.50
C LEU A 189 -10.32 22.99 24.63
N ALA A 190 -10.05 22.96 23.33
CA ALA A 190 -10.52 23.97 22.39
C ALA A 190 -12.05 24.06 22.37
N LEU A 191 -12.74 22.91 22.40
CA LEU A 191 -14.17 22.85 22.49
C LEU A 191 -14.69 23.57 23.74
N ILE A 192 -14.10 23.30 24.91
CA ILE A 192 -14.49 23.96 26.17
C ILE A 192 -14.29 25.48 26.08
N VAL A 193 -13.14 25.92 25.58
CA VAL A 193 -12.84 27.36 25.41
C VAL A 193 -13.86 28.02 24.49
N ILE A 194 -14.20 27.40 23.36
CA ILE A 194 -15.18 27.93 22.42
C ILE A 194 -16.57 28.04 23.07
N LEU A 195 -17.00 27.00 23.80
CA LEU A 195 -18.28 27.01 24.48
C LEU A 195 -18.36 28.12 25.56
N VAL A 196 -17.31 28.27 26.36
CA VAL A 196 -17.27 29.34 27.37
C VAL A 196 -17.25 30.72 26.73
N ALA A 197 -16.50 30.90 25.64
CA ALA A 197 -16.48 32.16 24.90
C ALA A 197 -17.81 32.49 24.25
N LEU A 198 -18.54 31.47 23.77
CA LEU A 198 -19.85 31.66 23.12
C LEU A 198 -20.94 32.07 24.14
N PHE A 199 -20.98 31.44 25.31
CA PHE A 199 -22.03 31.70 26.29
C PHE A 199 -21.64 32.78 27.31
N GLY A 200 -20.39 33.18 27.43
CA GLY A 200 -19.89 34.15 28.41
C GLY A 200 -20.14 33.75 29.86
N ASN A 201 -20.45 32.50 30.13
CA ASN A 201 -20.90 31.93 31.39
C ASN A 201 -20.36 30.50 31.48
N PHE A 202 -20.09 29.98 32.66
CA PHE A 202 -19.60 28.61 32.89
C PHE A 202 -20.74 27.59 33.08
N ARG A 203 -21.94 28.04 33.41
CA ARG A 203 -23.06 27.15 33.74
C ARG A 203 -23.57 26.39 32.51
N ASP A 204 -23.76 27.08 31.41
CA ASP A 204 -24.34 26.53 30.18
C ASP A 204 -23.39 25.56 29.46
N PRO A 205 -22.09 25.88 29.30
CA PRO A 205 -21.09 24.91 28.85
C PRO A 205 -21.02 23.63 29.69
N LEU A 206 -21.20 23.76 31.04
CA LEU A 206 -21.19 22.59 31.91
C LEU A 206 -22.38 21.64 31.62
N ILE A 207 -23.57 22.21 31.35
CA ILE A 207 -24.75 21.42 30.98
C ILE A 207 -24.49 20.68 29.66
N ILE A 208 -23.90 21.36 28.66
CA ILE A 208 -23.52 20.75 27.38
C ILE A 208 -22.55 19.60 27.59
N LEU A 209 -21.49 19.81 28.40
CA LEU A 209 -20.51 18.79 28.70
C LEU A 209 -21.11 17.57 29.40
N CYS A 210 -22.14 17.75 30.26
CA CYS A 210 -22.84 16.64 30.89
C CYS A 210 -23.69 15.81 29.93
N VAL A 211 -24.09 16.36 28.79
CA VAL A 211 -24.85 15.64 27.76
C VAL A 211 -23.93 14.78 26.87
N LEU A 212 -22.65 15.15 26.72
CA LEU A 212 -21.72 14.42 25.86
C LEU A 212 -21.54 12.94 26.23
N PRO A 213 -21.39 12.55 27.53
CA PRO A 213 -21.34 11.14 27.91
C PRO A 213 -22.59 10.34 27.52
N LEU A 214 -23.75 10.99 27.49
CA LEU A 214 -25.00 10.34 27.11
C LEU A 214 -24.98 9.89 25.63
N SER A 215 -24.27 10.62 24.78
CA SER A 215 -24.10 10.24 23.37
C SER A 215 -23.31 8.95 23.20
N LEU A 216 -22.36 8.66 24.09
CA LEU A 216 -21.59 7.40 24.10
C LEU A 216 -22.49 6.18 24.31
N ILE A 217 -23.54 6.30 25.12
CA ILE A 217 -24.52 5.24 25.33
C ILE A 217 -25.22 4.92 24.02
N GLY A 218 -25.65 5.95 23.28
CA GLY A 218 -26.29 5.78 21.96
C GLY A 218 -25.36 5.08 20.93
N VAL A 219 -24.11 5.49 20.90
CA VAL A 219 -23.10 4.85 20.03
C VAL A 219 -22.85 3.40 20.43
N ALA A 220 -22.70 3.13 21.74
CA ALA A 220 -22.48 1.78 22.25
C ALA A 220 -23.64 0.84 21.92
N VAL A 221 -24.88 1.30 22.12
CA VAL A 221 -26.08 0.53 21.75
C VAL A 221 -26.14 0.28 20.22
N GLY A 222 -25.88 1.32 19.43
CA GLY A 222 -25.84 1.19 17.97
C GLY A 222 -24.80 0.17 17.49
N MET A 223 -23.60 0.17 18.08
CA MET A 223 -22.54 -0.78 17.78
C MET A 223 -22.89 -2.21 18.20
N LEU A 224 -23.50 -2.39 19.37
CA LEU A 224 -23.97 -3.71 19.82
C LEU A 224 -25.06 -4.27 18.89
N MET A 225 -25.97 -3.43 18.41
CA MET A 225 -27.02 -3.86 17.48
C MET A 225 -26.51 -4.20 16.09
N THR A 226 -25.48 -3.51 15.61
CA THR A 226 -24.91 -3.68 14.26
C THR A 226 -23.76 -4.69 14.24
N GLY A 227 -23.21 -5.07 15.39
CA GLY A 227 -22.03 -5.94 15.48
C GLY A 227 -20.74 -5.27 14.99
N PHE A 228 -20.74 -3.94 14.81
CA PHE A 228 -19.53 -3.20 14.44
C PHE A 228 -18.57 -3.08 15.61
N GLU A 229 -17.28 -3.15 15.31
CA GLU A 229 -16.21 -3.08 16.27
C GLU A 229 -15.82 -1.64 16.61
N PHE A 230 -15.41 -1.40 17.86
CA PHE A 230 -14.92 -0.09 18.28
C PHE A 230 -13.54 0.20 17.71
N GLY A 231 -13.49 1.00 16.65
CA GLY A 231 -12.26 1.37 15.95
C GLY A 231 -12.24 2.85 15.60
N PHE A 232 -11.38 3.21 14.65
CA PHE A 232 -11.20 4.60 14.21
C PHE A 232 -12.49 5.21 13.64
N PHE A 233 -13.22 4.49 12.80
CA PHE A 233 -14.44 5.00 12.16
C PHE A 233 -15.58 5.30 13.13
N PRO A 234 -15.92 4.43 14.11
CA PRO A 234 -16.88 4.75 15.16
C PRO A 234 -16.49 5.98 15.99
N ILE A 235 -15.21 6.18 16.29
CA ILE A 235 -14.72 7.37 17.00
C ILE A 235 -14.94 8.63 16.15
N ALA A 236 -14.59 8.60 14.87
CA ALA A 236 -14.85 9.71 13.97
C ALA A 236 -16.34 10.03 13.81
N GLY A 237 -17.18 8.98 13.71
CA GLY A 237 -18.63 9.11 13.70
C GLY A 237 -19.18 9.72 14.98
N TRP A 238 -18.65 9.30 16.14
CA TRP A 238 -19.01 9.89 17.42
C TRP A 238 -18.65 11.37 17.53
N LEU A 239 -17.46 11.78 17.06
CA LEU A 239 -17.08 13.20 17.00
C LEU A 239 -18.05 14.02 16.14
N GLY A 240 -18.50 13.48 15.01
CA GLY A 240 -19.54 14.11 14.19
C GLY A 240 -20.87 14.25 14.93
N LEU A 241 -21.29 13.21 15.66
CA LEU A 241 -22.49 13.20 16.49
C LEU A 241 -22.42 14.24 17.61
N LEU A 242 -21.25 14.39 18.27
CA LEU A 242 -21.03 15.43 19.26
C LEU A 242 -21.31 16.83 18.70
N GLY A 243 -20.83 17.13 17.49
CA GLY A 243 -21.10 18.42 16.84
C GLY A 243 -22.58 18.68 16.63
N MET A 244 -23.35 17.67 16.22
CA MET A 244 -24.80 17.79 16.07
C MET A 244 -25.53 18.00 17.40
N ILE A 245 -25.14 17.27 18.44
CA ILE A 245 -25.72 17.40 19.79
C ILE A 245 -25.44 18.79 20.34
N ILE A 246 -24.21 19.27 20.27
CA ILE A 246 -23.82 20.60 20.74
C ILE A 246 -24.65 21.67 20.04
N LYS A 247 -24.81 21.59 18.71
CA LYS A 247 -25.68 22.51 17.96
C LYS A 247 -27.12 22.53 18.48
N ASN A 248 -27.68 21.33 18.73
CA ASN A 248 -29.05 21.24 19.22
C ASN A 248 -29.21 21.79 20.64
N VAL A 249 -28.27 21.54 21.52
CA VAL A 249 -28.29 22.05 22.89
C VAL A 249 -28.09 23.55 22.94
N ILE A 250 -27.23 24.13 22.07
CA ILE A 250 -27.06 25.58 21.92
C ILE A 250 -28.40 26.29 21.54
N VAL A 251 -29.19 25.64 20.69
CA VAL A 251 -30.48 26.22 20.26
C VAL A 251 -31.55 26.13 21.37
N LEU A 252 -31.43 25.16 22.30
CA LEU A 252 -32.36 24.94 23.38
C LEU A 252 -32.09 25.79 24.64
N LEU A 253 -30.85 26.23 24.83
CA LEU A 253 -30.40 27.11 25.91
C LEU A 253 -30.59 28.59 25.55
#